data_de283ace7e5b88bc4ef671a8136d02d4
#
_entry.id   de283ace7e5b88bc4ef671a8136d02d4
#
_cell.length_a   1.000
_cell.length_b   1.000
_cell.length_c   1.000
_cell.angle_alpha   90.00
_cell.angle_beta   90.00
_cell.angle_gamma   90.00
#
_symmetry.space_group_name_H-M   'P 1'
#
loop_
_entity.id
_entity.type
_entity.pdbx_description
1 polymer ?
#
loop_
_entity_poly.entity_id
_entity_poly.type
_entity_poly.pdbx_seq_one_letter_code
_entity_poly.pdbx_strand_id
1 'polypeptide(L)'
;MSMEKLADHIIAVAQKKEISISNLQLQKVMYFAIRDAKEQGLMSMSELKELYDEPFLVWAYGPVVKSQYERFKCFGSSPIIGIFQTFPKLETINN
;
A
#
# COMPACT_ATOMS: atom_id res chain seq x y z
N MET A 1 3.60 -10.69 6.68
CA MET A 1 3.25 -9.51 5.88
C MET A 1 2.67 -8.43 6.77
N SER A 2 2.70 -7.18 6.33
CA SER A 2 2.18 -6.07 7.11
C SER A 2 1.77 -4.95 6.15
N MET A 3 1.07 -3.93 6.66
CA MET A 3 0.72 -2.76 5.85
C MET A 3 1.97 -1.98 5.42
N GLU A 4 3.02 -1.98 6.26
CA GLU A 4 4.30 -1.37 5.89
C GLU A 4 4.92 -2.09 4.68
N LYS A 5 4.93 -3.42 4.70
CA LYS A 5 5.47 -4.20 3.58
C LYS A 5 4.63 -4.06 2.32
N LEU A 6 3.31 -3.94 2.48
CA LEU A 6 2.42 -3.66 1.34
C LEU A 6 2.78 -2.31 0.71
N ALA A 7 2.99 -1.28 1.53
CA ALA A 7 3.40 0.03 1.04
C ALA A 7 4.72 -0.05 0.27
N ASP A 8 5.72 -0.73 0.85
CA ASP A 8 7.02 -0.92 0.20
C ASP A 8 6.87 -1.61 -1.15
N HIS A 9 6.07 -2.67 -1.19
CA HIS A 9 5.83 -3.44 -2.42
C HIS A 9 5.20 -2.57 -3.51
N ILE A 10 4.16 -1.82 -3.16
CA ILE A 10 3.46 -0.93 -4.12
C ILE A 10 4.43 0.10 -4.69
N ILE A 11 5.22 0.74 -3.83
CA ILE A 11 6.19 1.74 -4.27
C ILE A 11 7.25 1.11 -5.18
N ALA A 12 7.76 -0.06 -4.79
CA ALA A 12 8.77 -0.76 -5.59
C ALA A 12 8.25 -1.14 -6.97
N VAL A 13 7.01 -1.62 -7.06
CA VAL A 13 6.39 -1.97 -8.34
C VAL A 13 6.20 -0.72 -9.20
N ALA A 14 5.75 0.38 -8.60
CA ALA A 14 5.60 1.65 -9.31
C ALA A 14 6.93 2.12 -9.88
N GLN A 15 8.01 2.03 -9.09
CA GLN A 15 9.34 2.40 -9.55
C GLN A 15 9.83 1.53 -10.70
N LYS A 16 9.58 0.23 -10.67
CA LYS A 16 9.93 -0.67 -11.76
C LYS A 16 9.22 -0.33 -13.05
N LYS A 17 8.00 0.18 -12.95
CA LYS A 17 7.19 0.60 -14.10
C LYS A 17 7.42 2.06 -14.47
N GLU A 18 8.33 2.73 -13.80
CA GLU A 18 8.65 4.15 -14.00
C GLU A 18 7.41 5.04 -13.80
N ILE A 19 6.58 4.68 -12.82
CA ILE A 19 5.38 5.43 -12.45
C ILE A 19 5.67 6.15 -11.13
N SER A 20 5.49 7.49 -11.13
CA SER A 20 5.59 8.27 -9.91
C SER A 20 4.38 8.02 -9.02
N ILE A 21 4.60 7.89 -7.72
CA ILE A 21 3.53 7.72 -6.76
C ILE A 21 3.74 8.66 -5.56
N SER A 22 2.71 9.45 -5.24
CA SER A 22 2.73 10.34 -4.08
C SER A 22 2.15 9.62 -2.86
N ASN A 23 2.27 10.25 -1.68
CA ASN A 23 1.73 9.71 -0.44
C ASN A 23 0.22 9.44 -0.55
N LEU A 24 -0.56 10.41 -1.03
CA LEU A 24 -2.01 10.22 -1.16
C LEU A 24 -2.38 9.15 -2.18
N GLN A 25 -1.64 9.06 -3.28
CA GLN A 25 -1.86 8.00 -4.27
C GLN A 25 -1.55 6.63 -3.67
N LEU A 26 -0.49 6.53 -2.87
CA LEU A 26 -0.14 5.29 -2.17
C LEU A 26 -1.28 4.85 -1.25
N GLN A 27 -1.86 5.78 -0.49
CA GLN A 27 -2.96 5.45 0.41
C GLN A 27 -4.14 4.86 -0.35
N LYS A 28 -4.48 5.44 -1.48
CA LYS A 28 -5.58 4.94 -2.32
C LYS A 28 -5.29 3.57 -2.89
N VAL A 29 -4.07 3.34 -3.38
CA VAL A 29 -3.69 2.03 -3.93
C VAL A 29 -3.71 0.97 -2.85
N MET A 30 -3.23 1.28 -1.64
CA MET A 30 -3.27 0.34 -0.51
C MET A 30 -4.71 -0.05 -0.18
N TYR A 31 -5.61 0.93 -0.13
CA TYR A 31 -7.02 0.66 0.15
C TYR A 31 -7.64 -0.25 -0.91
N PHE A 32 -7.45 0.07 -2.18
CA PHE A 32 -8.00 -0.75 -3.26
C PHE A 32 -7.38 -2.15 -3.29
N ALA A 33 -6.08 -2.27 -3.00
CA ALA A 33 -5.42 -3.57 -2.97
C ALA A 33 -6.02 -4.49 -1.90
N ILE A 34 -6.24 -3.97 -0.69
CA ILE A 34 -6.85 -4.75 0.39
C ILE A 34 -8.30 -5.11 0.06
N ARG A 35 -9.06 -4.15 -0.45
CA ARG A 35 -10.45 -4.39 -0.83
C ARG A 35 -10.56 -5.47 -1.90
N ASP A 36 -9.74 -5.37 -2.93
CA ASP A 36 -9.78 -6.33 -4.04
C ASP A 36 -9.32 -7.72 -3.58
N ALA A 37 -8.30 -7.79 -2.73
CA ALA A 37 -7.83 -9.06 -2.18
C ALA A 37 -8.95 -9.76 -1.41
N LYS A 38 -9.73 -9.01 -0.65
CA LYS A 38 -10.86 -9.54 0.12
C LYS A 38 -12.01 -9.96 -0.78
N GLU A 39 -12.42 -9.06 -1.70
CA GLU A 39 -13.59 -9.31 -2.55
C GLU A 39 -13.37 -10.40 -3.58
N GLN A 40 -12.16 -10.52 -4.11
CA GLN A 40 -11.82 -11.48 -5.16
C GLN A 40 -11.22 -12.77 -4.61
N GLY A 41 -11.05 -12.86 -3.29
CA GLY A 41 -10.50 -14.07 -2.67
C GLY A 41 -9.06 -14.34 -3.06
N LEU A 42 -8.26 -13.30 -3.30
CA LEU A 42 -6.86 -13.44 -3.71
C LEU A 42 -5.97 -13.94 -2.58
N MET A 43 -6.42 -13.79 -1.34
CA MET A 43 -5.69 -14.23 -0.15
C MET A 43 -6.65 -14.94 0.79
N SER A 44 -6.14 -15.88 1.59
CA SER A 44 -6.92 -16.51 2.64
C SER A 44 -7.24 -15.51 3.74
N MET A 45 -8.25 -15.81 4.58
CA MET A 45 -8.61 -14.91 5.68
C MET A 45 -7.48 -14.74 6.68
N SER A 46 -6.69 -15.78 6.93
CA SER A 46 -5.55 -15.69 7.86
C SER A 46 -4.45 -14.83 7.29
N GLU A 47 -4.15 -14.96 6.00
CA GLU A 47 -3.16 -14.11 5.33
C GLU A 47 -3.61 -12.65 5.31
N LEU A 48 -4.89 -12.42 5.06
CA LEU A 48 -5.44 -11.08 5.02
C LEU A 48 -5.40 -10.41 6.39
N LYS A 49 -5.70 -11.15 7.46
CA LYS A 49 -5.60 -10.64 8.83
C LYS A 49 -4.17 -10.29 9.21
N GLU A 50 -3.22 -11.10 8.78
CA GLU A 50 -1.81 -10.82 9.03
C GLU A 50 -1.34 -9.58 8.28
N LEU A 51 -1.75 -9.45 7.02
CA LEU A 51 -1.40 -8.30 6.20
C LEU A 51 -2.02 -7.01 6.74
N TYR A 52 -3.30 -7.05 7.08
CA TYR A 52 -4.06 -5.90 7.54
C TYR A 52 -3.87 -5.69 9.04
N ASP A 53 -2.64 -5.37 9.43
CA ASP A 53 -2.24 -5.20 10.82
C ASP A 53 -2.50 -3.80 11.38
N GLU A 54 -2.94 -2.88 10.55
CA GLU A 54 -3.31 -1.53 10.95
C GLU A 54 -4.55 -1.10 10.15
N PRO A 55 -5.61 -0.58 10.83
CA PRO A 55 -6.84 -0.20 10.13
C PRO A 55 -6.68 1.07 9.33
N PHE A 56 -7.51 1.21 8.30
CA PHE A 56 -7.65 2.47 7.60
C PHE A 56 -8.45 3.46 8.46
N LEU A 57 -7.97 4.70 8.52
CA LEU A 57 -8.70 5.80 9.13
C LEU A 57 -9.37 6.59 8.01
N VAL A 58 -10.56 7.12 8.28
CA VAL A 58 -11.29 7.91 7.28
C VAL A 58 -10.99 9.38 7.49
N TRP A 59 -10.22 9.97 6.61
CA TRP A 59 -9.87 11.40 6.62
C TRP A 59 -10.56 12.11 5.46
N ALA A 60 -10.38 13.44 5.36
CA ALA A 60 -10.99 14.24 4.30
C ALA A 60 -10.62 13.77 2.89
N TYR A 61 -9.45 13.17 2.72
CA TYR A 61 -8.97 12.67 1.42
C TYR A 61 -9.40 11.23 1.14
N GLY A 62 -10.10 10.58 2.07
CA GLY A 62 -10.48 9.18 1.99
C GLY A 62 -9.73 8.32 2.99
N PRO A 63 -9.78 6.98 2.85
CA PRO A 63 -9.12 6.06 3.77
C PRO A 63 -7.60 6.18 3.72
N VAL A 64 -6.95 6.20 4.89
CA VAL A 64 -5.48 6.26 5.00
C VAL A 64 -4.98 5.29 6.07
N VAL A 65 -3.78 4.75 5.87
CA VAL A 65 -3.05 4.02 6.89
C VAL A 65 -2.13 5.02 7.58
N LYS A 66 -2.48 5.40 8.80
CA LYS A 66 -1.83 6.51 9.49
C LYS A 66 -0.31 6.37 9.57
N SER A 67 0.20 5.19 9.94
CA SER A 67 1.64 4.99 10.07
C SER A 67 2.37 5.22 8.76
N GLN A 68 1.81 4.77 7.65
CA GLN A 68 2.42 4.92 6.34
C GLN A 68 2.25 6.34 5.80
N TYR A 69 1.12 6.98 6.12
CA TYR A 69 0.95 8.40 5.77
C TYR A 69 2.02 9.25 6.44
N GLU A 70 2.26 9.03 7.73
CA GLU A 70 3.28 9.78 8.47
C GLU A 70 4.70 9.47 8.00
N ARG A 71 4.95 8.22 7.61
CA ARG A 71 6.25 7.78 7.09
C ARG A 71 6.66 8.56 5.84
N PHE A 72 5.71 8.86 4.97
CA PHE A 72 5.98 9.54 3.69
C PHE A 72 5.54 11.00 3.69
N LYS A 73 5.17 11.53 4.83
CA LYS A 73 4.66 12.89 4.96
C LYS A 73 5.69 13.92 4.51
N CYS A 74 6.98 13.65 4.71
CA CYS A 74 8.05 14.57 4.33
C CYS A 74 8.12 14.86 2.83
N PHE A 75 7.56 13.98 1.99
CA PHE A 75 7.53 14.20 0.55
C PHE A 75 6.40 15.15 0.11
N GLY A 76 5.44 15.44 1.00
CA GLY A 76 4.28 16.27 0.65
C GLY A 76 3.51 15.69 -0.52
N SER A 77 3.26 16.50 -1.54
CA SER A 77 2.60 16.07 -2.78
C SER A 77 3.57 15.55 -3.83
N SER A 78 4.87 15.58 -3.54
CA SER A 78 5.89 15.10 -4.47
C SER A 78 5.95 13.57 -4.49
N PRO A 79 6.51 12.99 -5.56
CA PRO A 79 6.69 11.54 -5.64
C PRO A 79 7.58 11.03 -4.50
N ILE A 80 7.24 9.85 -4.01
CA ILE A 80 8.05 9.15 -3.01
C ILE A 80 9.30 8.61 -3.70
N ILE A 81 10.47 8.90 -3.12
CA ILE A 81 11.75 8.40 -3.62
C ILE A 81 12.43 7.57 -2.55
N GLY A 82 13.31 6.66 -2.98
CA GLY A 82 14.04 5.79 -2.09
C GLY A 82 14.17 4.40 -2.69
N ILE A 83 14.72 3.48 -1.89
CA ILE A 83 14.88 2.09 -2.29
C ILE A 83 13.85 1.24 -1.55
N PHE A 84 13.00 0.55 -2.29
CA PHE A 84 11.93 -0.25 -1.74
C PHE A 84 11.98 -1.66 -2.31
N GLN A 85 11.46 -2.61 -1.54
CA GLN A 85 11.55 -4.03 -1.85
C GLN A 85 10.18 -4.59 -2.25
N THR A 86 10.16 -5.44 -3.29
CA THR A 86 8.96 -6.19 -3.64
C THR A 86 8.87 -7.46 -2.80
N PHE A 87 7.65 -7.96 -2.64
CA PHE A 87 7.37 -9.19 -1.90
C PHE A 87 6.56 -10.12 -2.79
N PRO A 88 7.08 -11.31 -3.15
CA PRO A 88 6.40 -12.22 -4.07
C PRO A 88 4.96 -12.56 -3.66
N LYS A 89 4.69 -12.66 -2.36
CA LYS A 89 3.35 -12.95 -1.86
C LYS A 89 2.32 -11.87 -2.17
N LEU A 90 2.78 -10.65 -2.47
CA LEU A 90 1.90 -9.51 -2.73
C LEU A 90 1.71 -9.23 -4.23
N GLU A 91 2.40 -9.94 -5.10
CA GLU A 91 2.32 -9.69 -6.54
C GLU A 91 0.94 -9.98 -7.12
N THR A 92 0.19 -10.89 -6.52
CA THR A 92 -1.16 -11.24 -6.98
C THR A 92 -2.17 -10.10 -6.78
N ILE A 93 -1.93 -9.21 -5.83
CA ILE A 93 -2.86 -8.13 -5.51
C ILE A 93 -2.38 -6.76 -5.98
N ASN A 94 -1.19 -6.69 -6.58
CA ASN A 94 -0.60 -5.42 -6.99
C ASN A 94 -0.15 -5.45 -8.46
N ASN A 95 -0.93 -6.06 -9.28
CA ASN A 95 -0.64 -6.09 -10.71
C ASN A 95 -1.33 -4.91 -11.43
#